data_ce5288b42d6f23b2bdfc85832bda23c2
#
_entry.id   ce5288b42d6f23b2bdfc85832bda23c2
#
_cell.length_a   1.000
_cell.length_b   1.000
_cell.length_c   1.000
_cell.angle_alpha   90.00
_cell.angle_beta   90.00
_cell.angle_gamma   90.00
#
_symmetry.space_group_name_H-M   'P 1'
#
loop_
_entity.id
_entity.type
_entity.pdbx_description
1 polymer ?
#
loop_
_entity_poly.entity_id
_entity_poly.type
_entity_poly.pdbx_seq_one_letter_code
_entity_poly.pdbx_strand_id
1 'polypeptide(L)'
;MQARNANLTNFNRVVNTYKWLVDLFGDKEFTAGDFSKAKHNYKRYTYNSLAFLRDEGIIKAVRTEKVSKEIKLAPWDVEDFLIDKNGNSLMTARDWAKLPEIARTALLAMNGQDFRLERKDTKPVETEKCFYTINPAGMLAWRKNYSRLLAVRADKIAGEIAKLTEKRDAFLACQI
;
A
#
# COMPACT_ATOMS: atom_id res chain seq x y z
N MET A 1 -4.44 18.64 -2.16
CA MET A 1 -3.09 18.81 -2.79
C MET A 1 -2.79 20.29 -2.93
N GLN A 2 -1.54 20.74 -2.70
CA GLN A 2 -1.16 22.13 -2.88
C GLN A 2 -0.72 22.40 -4.32
N ALA A 3 -1.07 23.57 -4.87
CA ALA A 3 -0.76 23.95 -6.27
C ALA A 3 0.74 23.85 -6.62
N ARG A 4 1.64 24.15 -5.65
CA ARG A 4 3.10 24.04 -5.85
C ARG A 4 3.61 22.67 -6.22
N ASN A 5 2.85 21.61 -5.89
CA ASN A 5 3.20 20.21 -6.18
C ASN A 5 2.51 19.67 -7.45
N ALA A 6 1.61 20.46 -8.04
CA ALA A 6 0.95 20.09 -9.28
C ALA A 6 1.93 20.21 -10.45
N ASN A 7 2.11 19.13 -11.21
CA ASN A 7 2.90 19.10 -12.43
C ASN A 7 2.32 18.12 -13.46
N LEU A 8 2.66 18.33 -14.73
CA LEU A 8 2.12 17.57 -15.85
C LEU A 8 2.55 16.09 -15.79
N THR A 9 3.75 15.80 -15.30
CA THR A 9 4.25 14.42 -15.15
C THR A 9 3.39 13.62 -14.18
N ASN A 10 3.06 14.19 -13.02
CA ASN A 10 2.18 13.54 -12.05
C ASN A 10 0.76 13.38 -12.59
N PHE A 11 0.24 14.40 -13.30
CA PHE A 11 -1.05 14.31 -13.96
C PHE A 11 -1.09 13.13 -14.93
N ASN A 12 -0.14 13.05 -15.84
CA ASN A 12 -0.07 12.00 -16.86
C ASN A 12 0.10 10.61 -16.21
N ARG A 13 0.89 10.50 -15.14
CA ARG A 13 1.09 9.23 -14.42
C ARG A 13 -0.22 8.73 -13.82
N VAL A 14 -1.01 9.58 -13.20
CA VAL A 14 -2.31 9.20 -12.63
C VAL A 14 -3.30 8.82 -13.73
N VAL A 15 -3.40 9.61 -14.78
CA VAL A 15 -4.27 9.32 -15.93
C VAL A 15 -3.91 7.98 -16.57
N ASN A 16 -2.64 7.70 -16.77
CA ASN A 16 -2.18 6.44 -17.34
C ASN A 16 -2.46 5.26 -16.42
N THR A 17 -2.20 5.41 -15.11
CA THR A 17 -2.52 4.35 -14.14
C THR A 17 -4.02 4.07 -14.11
N TYR A 18 -4.86 5.09 -14.17
CA TYR A 18 -6.30 4.93 -14.24
C TYR A 18 -6.74 4.18 -15.51
N LYS A 19 -6.22 4.56 -16.69
CA LYS A 19 -6.50 3.85 -17.95
C LYS A 19 -6.15 2.37 -17.84
N TRP A 20 -5.00 2.05 -17.30
CA TRP A 20 -4.59 0.66 -17.07
C TRP A 20 -5.50 -0.11 -16.14
N LEU A 21 -6.00 0.53 -15.08
CA LEU A 21 -6.97 -0.12 -14.21
C LEU A 21 -8.28 -0.41 -14.93
N VAL A 22 -8.76 0.53 -15.75
CA VAL A 22 -9.97 0.35 -16.57
C VAL A 22 -9.78 -0.78 -17.58
N ASP A 23 -8.65 -0.80 -18.28
CA ASP A 23 -8.34 -1.82 -19.31
C ASP A 23 -8.22 -3.23 -18.69
N LEU A 24 -7.66 -3.33 -17.47
CA LEU A 24 -7.41 -4.61 -16.80
C LEU A 24 -8.63 -5.16 -16.06
N PHE A 25 -9.38 -4.29 -15.41
CA PHE A 25 -10.40 -4.71 -14.45
C PHE A 25 -11.82 -4.23 -14.80
N GLY A 26 -11.96 -3.11 -15.53
CA GLY A 26 -13.27 -2.56 -15.85
C GLY A 26 -14.10 -2.31 -14.59
N ASP A 27 -15.29 -2.94 -14.53
CA ASP A 27 -16.20 -2.86 -13.38
C ASP A 27 -15.94 -3.94 -12.31
N LYS A 28 -14.92 -4.79 -12.50
CA LYS A 28 -14.62 -5.88 -11.56
C LYS A 28 -13.85 -5.37 -10.36
N GLU A 29 -14.07 -6.04 -9.22
CA GLU A 29 -13.23 -5.85 -8.05
C GLU A 29 -11.81 -6.37 -8.30
N PHE A 30 -10.83 -5.67 -7.77
CA PHE A 30 -9.42 -6.05 -7.86
C PHE A 30 -8.69 -5.76 -6.55
N THR A 31 -7.56 -6.42 -6.37
CA THR A 31 -6.66 -6.19 -5.23
C THR A 31 -5.33 -5.59 -5.68
N ALA A 32 -4.56 -5.07 -4.74
CA ALA A 32 -3.20 -4.62 -5.01
C ALA A 32 -2.31 -5.74 -5.59
N GLY A 33 -2.56 -6.99 -5.16
CA GLY A 33 -1.88 -8.18 -5.69
C GLY A 33 -2.21 -8.44 -7.15
N ASP A 34 -3.47 -8.32 -7.55
CA ASP A 34 -3.91 -8.52 -8.93
C ASP A 34 -3.31 -7.46 -9.85
N PHE A 35 -3.35 -6.19 -9.42
CA PHE A 35 -2.73 -5.10 -10.17
C PHE A 35 -1.21 -5.27 -10.31
N SER A 36 -0.52 -5.69 -9.24
CA SER A 36 0.92 -5.94 -9.27
C SER A 36 1.31 -7.07 -10.22
N LYS A 37 0.55 -8.18 -10.23
CA LYS A 37 0.76 -9.31 -11.15
C LYS A 37 0.57 -8.90 -12.60
N ALA A 38 -0.51 -8.18 -12.91
CA ALA A 38 -0.84 -7.77 -14.26
C ALA A 38 0.20 -6.80 -14.87
N LYS A 39 0.90 -6.04 -14.03
CA LYS A 39 1.86 -5.00 -14.48
C LYS A 39 3.33 -5.39 -14.33
N HIS A 40 3.65 -6.55 -13.76
CA HIS A 40 5.02 -6.93 -13.37
C HIS A 40 5.74 -5.85 -12.53
N ASN A 41 4.99 -5.05 -11.79
CA ASN A 41 5.51 -3.93 -11.01
C ASN A 41 5.96 -4.38 -9.62
N TYR A 42 6.98 -3.71 -9.07
CA TYR A 42 7.39 -3.88 -7.69
C TYR A 42 6.23 -3.57 -6.74
N LYS A 43 5.94 -4.48 -5.81
CA LYS A 43 4.84 -4.40 -4.83
C LYS A 43 4.72 -3.02 -4.17
N ARG A 44 5.83 -2.42 -3.74
CA ARG A 44 5.87 -1.11 -3.08
C ARG A 44 5.31 0.02 -3.95
N TYR A 45 5.63 0.00 -5.24
CA TYR A 45 5.14 1.02 -6.19
C TYR A 45 3.64 0.91 -6.40
N THR A 46 3.13 -0.31 -6.48
CA THR A 46 1.71 -0.62 -6.62
C THR A 46 0.90 -0.12 -5.43
N TYR A 47 1.33 -0.44 -4.21
CA TYR A 47 0.65 -0.01 -3.00
C TYR A 47 0.60 1.51 -2.86
N ASN A 48 1.71 2.21 -3.07
CA ASN A 48 1.74 3.68 -3.00
C ASN A 48 0.84 4.32 -4.06
N SER A 49 0.78 3.76 -5.28
CA SER A 49 -0.09 4.27 -6.34
C SER A 49 -1.56 4.04 -6.02
N LEU A 50 -1.93 2.88 -5.51
CA LEU A 50 -3.32 2.58 -5.13
C LEU A 50 -3.77 3.36 -3.90
N ALA A 51 -2.91 3.55 -2.91
CA ALA A 51 -3.20 4.40 -1.76
C ALA A 51 -3.51 5.83 -2.21
N PHE A 52 -2.67 6.41 -3.08
CA PHE A 52 -2.91 7.71 -3.67
C PHE A 52 -4.25 7.78 -4.43
N LEU A 53 -4.53 6.80 -5.30
CA LEU A 53 -5.78 6.78 -6.06
C LEU A 53 -7.02 6.65 -5.17
N ARG A 54 -6.92 5.91 -4.06
CA ARG A 54 -7.97 5.79 -3.05
C ARG A 54 -8.17 7.11 -2.33
N ASP A 55 -7.10 7.74 -1.85
CA ASP A 55 -7.16 8.99 -1.09
C ASP A 55 -7.70 10.16 -1.93
N GLU A 56 -7.47 10.15 -3.24
CA GLU A 56 -8.04 11.09 -4.20
C GLU A 56 -9.43 10.68 -4.71
N GLY A 57 -9.99 9.58 -4.20
CA GLY A 57 -11.33 9.10 -4.54
C GLY A 57 -11.49 8.51 -5.95
N ILE A 58 -10.38 8.23 -6.64
CA ILE A 58 -10.37 7.66 -8.01
C ILE A 58 -10.72 6.17 -7.99
N ILE A 59 -10.36 5.46 -6.91
CA ILE A 59 -10.81 4.12 -6.60
C ILE A 59 -11.47 4.10 -5.23
N LYS A 60 -12.35 3.13 -4.99
CA LYS A 60 -13.03 2.93 -3.71
C LYS A 60 -12.67 1.57 -3.14
N ALA A 61 -12.36 1.50 -1.85
CA ALA A 61 -12.32 0.24 -1.14
C ALA A 61 -13.76 -0.26 -0.94
N VAL A 62 -14.03 -1.49 -1.34
CA VAL A 62 -15.37 -2.10 -1.28
C VAL A 62 -15.47 -3.00 -0.06
N ARG A 63 -14.44 -3.84 0.15
CA ARG A 63 -14.40 -4.78 1.26
C ARG A 63 -12.97 -5.13 1.63
N THR A 64 -12.83 -5.64 2.84
CA THR A 64 -11.55 -6.16 3.35
C THR A 64 -11.76 -7.58 3.83
N GLU A 65 -10.89 -8.49 3.43
CA GLU A 65 -10.86 -9.88 3.87
C GLU A 65 -9.60 -10.14 4.69
N LYS A 66 -9.73 -10.84 5.81
CA LYS A 66 -8.59 -11.38 6.54
C LYS A 66 -8.15 -12.67 5.85
N VAL A 67 -6.90 -12.72 5.46
CA VAL A 67 -6.30 -13.88 4.81
C VAL A 67 -5.12 -14.34 5.65
N SER A 68 -5.17 -15.58 6.12
CA SER A 68 -4.02 -16.22 6.73
C SER A 68 -3.08 -16.74 5.63
N LYS A 69 -1.82 -16.39 5.72
CA LYS A 69 -0.77 -16.89 4.83
C LYS A 69 0.37 -17.43 5.66
N GLU A 70 0.89 -18.57 5.28
CA GLU A 70 2.15 -19.03 5.80
C GLU A 70 3.30 -18.26 5.14
N ILE A 71 4.14 -17.63 5.95
CA ILE A 71 5.39 -17.01 5.51
C ILE A 71 6.57 -17.84 5.96
N LYS A 72 7.54 -17.99 5.09
CA LYS A 72 8.79 -18.68 5.40
C LYS A 72 9.60 -17.83 6.37
N LEU A 73 10.05 -18.42 7.46
CA LEU A 73 10.90 -17.79 8.44
C LEU A 73 12.32 -17.62 7.88
N ALA A 74 13.02 -16.60 8.33
CA ALA A 74 14.45 -16.52 8.11
C ALA A 74 15.17 -17.64 8.89
N PRO A 75 16.35 -18.12 8.47
CA PRO A 75 17.03 -19.24 9.13
C PRO A 75 17.27 -19.05 10.62
N TRP A 76 17.43 -17.80 11.07
CA TRP A 76 17.62 -17.43 12.48
C TRP A 76 16.31 -17.30 13.26
N ASP A 77 15.15 -17.29 12.58
CA ASP A 77 13.80 -17.21 13.20
C ASP A 77 13.11 -18.58 13.21
N VAL A 78 13.79 -19.63 12.75
CA VAL A 78 13.26 -20.99 12.80
C VAL A 78 13.24 -21.45 14.24
N GLU A 79 12.05 -21.70 14.78
CA GLU A 79 11.82 -22.07 16.15
C GLU A 79 11.07 -23.41 16.25
N ASP A 80 11.24 -24.08 17.41
CA ASP A 80 10.41 -25.22 17.76
C ASP A 80 9.10 -24.72 18.36
N PHE A 81 7.99 -25.27 17.90
CA PHE A 81 6.64 -24.95 18.36
C PHE A 81 6.04 -26.12 19.12
N LEU A 82 5.25 -25.80 20.13
CA LEU A 82 4.39 -26.74 20.80
C LEU A 82 3.13 -26.96 19.94
N ILE A 83 2.92 -28.18 19.50
CA ILE A 83 1.85 -28.57 18.60
C ILE A 83 0.87 -29.48 19.33
N ASP A 84 -0.43 -29.22 19.20
CA ASP A 84 -1.48 -30.06 19.75
C ASP A 84 -1.70 -31.35 18.89
N LYS A 85 -2.54 -32.23 19.37
CA LYS A 85 -2.91 -33.48 18.68
C LYS A 85 -3.51 -33.27 17.28
N ASN A 86 -4.08 -32.10 17.02
CA ASN A 86 -4.69 -31.74 15.75
C ASN A 86 -3.69 -31.06 14.79
N GLY A 87 -2.44 -30.86 15.20
CA GLY A 87 -1.42 -30.18 14.40
C GLY A 87 -1.42 -28.65 14.48
N ASN A 88 -2.24 -28.07 15.39
CA ASN A 88 -2.26 -26.61 15.57
C ASN A 88 -1.09 -26.16 16.43
N SER A 89 -0.42 -25.11 16.00
CA SER A 89 0.62 -24.44 16.79
C SER A 89 -0.02 -23.68 17.95
N LEU A 90 0.40 -23.96 19.17
CA LEU A 90 -0.07 -23.28 20.37
C LEU A 90 0.84 -22.13 20.74
N MET A 91 2.14 -22.36 20.80
CA MET A 91 3.16 -21.35 21.12
C MET A 91 4.55 -21.82 20.75
N THR A 92 5.54 -20.92 20.81
CA THR A 92 6.96 -21.30 20.63
C THR A 92 7.47 -22.07 21.85
N ALA A 93 8.48 -22.93 21.64
CA ALA A 93 9.14 -23.62 22.76
C ALA A 93 9.76 -22.62 23.75
N ARG A 94 10.23 -21.47 23.29
CA ARG A 94 10.77 -20.39 24.12
C ARG A 94 9.71 -19.78 25.03
N ASP A 95 8.50 -19.53 24.51
CA ASP A 95 7.41 -18.96 25.30
C ASP A 95 6.84 -20.00 26.26
N TRP A 96 6.76 -21.26 25.85
CA TRP A 96 6.44 -22.38 26.73
C TRP A 96 7.39 -22.46 27.96
N ALA A 97 8.69 -22.32 27.72
CA ALA A 97 9.68 -22.36 28.78
C ALA A 97 9.56 -21.21 29.79
N LYS A 98 9.00 -20.07 29.39
CA LYS A 98 8.74 -18.90 30.26
C LYS A 98 7.48 -19.04 31.12
N LEU A 99 6.57 -19.94 30.78
CA LEU A 99 5.33 -20.11 31.54
C LEU A 99 5.60 -20.66 32.92
N PRO A 100 4.88 -20.17 33.97
CA PRO A 100 4.89 -20.78 35.28
C PRO A 100 4.42 -22.25 35.20
N GLU A 101 4.91 -23.08 36.10
CA GLU A 101 4.57 -24.52 36.15
C GLU A 101 3.07 -24.78 36.22
N ILE A 102 2.35 -23.98 37.02
CA ILE A 102 0.89 -24.06 37.14
C ILE A 102 0.21 -23.83 35.75
N ALA A 103 0.67 -22.84 35.01
CA ALA A 103 0.10 -22.55 33.68
C ALA A 103 0.41 -23.66 32.66
N ARG A 104 1.62 -24.25 32.71
CA ARG A 104 1.98 -25.39 31.86
C ARG A 104 1.13 -26.63 32.21
N THR A 105 0.96 -26.92 33.48
CA THR A 105 0.11 -28.02 33.92
C THR A 105 -1.35 -27.84 33.53
N ALA A 106 -1.89 -26.63 33.66
CA ALA A 106 -3.25 -26.31 33.19
C ALA A 106 -3.43 -26.50 31.71
N LEU A 107 -2.48 -26.01 30.87
CA LEU A 107 -2.51 -26.21 29.43
C LEU A 107 -2.42 -27.68 29.03
N LEU A 108 -1.57 -28.46 29.68
CA LEU A 108 -1.46 -29.91 29.47
C LEU A 108 -2.76 -30.62 29.84
N ALA A 109 -3.41 -30.26 30.94
CA ALA A 109 -4.70 -30.83 31.34
C ALA A 109 -5.82 -30.50 30.35
N MET A 110 -5.89 -29.27 29.85
CA MET A 110 -6.90 -28.83 28.92
C MET A 110 -6.81 -29.52 27.54
N ASN A 111 -5.60 -29.91 27.10
CA ASN A 111 -5.37 -30.49 25.80
C ASN A 111 -5.06 -32.01 25.82
N GLY A 112 -5.29 -32.67 26.94
CA GLY A 112 -5.19 -34.13 27.05
C GLY A 112 -3.78 -34.70 26.97
N GLN A 113 -2.77 -33.91 27.37
CA GLN A 113 -1.34 -34.25 27.45
C GLN A 113 -0.66 -34.63 26.11
N ASP A 114 -1.35 -34.55 24.97
CA ASP A 114 -0.83 -34.92 23.66
C ASP A 114 -0.19 -33.72 22.94
N PHE A 115 0.98 -33.31 23.44
CA PHE A 115 1.78 -32.26 22.81
C PHE A 115 3.08 -32.82 22.26
N ARG A 116 3.51 -32.26 21.13
CA ARG A 116 4.84 -32.53 20.59
C ARG A 116 5.55 -31.22 20.23
N LEU A 117 6.86 -31.21 20.30
CA LEU A 117 7.67 -30.14 19.75
C LEU A 117 7.92 -30.43 18.28
N GLU A 118 7.60 -29.49 17.44
CA GLU A 118 7.82 -29.57 16.01
C GLU A 118 8.53 -28.32 15.52
N ARG A 119 9.61 -28.51 14.78
CA ARG A 119 10.37 -27.43 14.18
C ARG A 119 9.61 -26.90 12.95
N LYS A 120 9.29 -25.61 12.97
CA LYS A 120 8.62 -24.97 11.84
C LYS A 120 9.52 -23.91 11.22
N ASP A 121 9.60 -23.94 9.91
CA ASP A 121 10.26 -22.94 9.07
C ASP A 121 9.25 -21.94 8.50
N THR A 122 7.97 -22.09 8.82
CA THR A 122 6.89 -21.18 8.43
C THR A 122 6.07 -20.76 9.65
N LYS A 123 5.48 -19.58 9.57
CA LYS A 123 4.48 -19.11 10.54
C LYS A 123 3.26 -18.55 9.84
N PRO A 124 2.04 -18.77 10.37
CA PRO A 124 0.86 -18.12 9.87
C PRO A 124 0.93 -16.61 10.18
N VAL A 125 0.64 -15.80 9.18
CA VAL A 125 0.49 -14.35 9.34
C VAL A 125 -0.86 -13.95 8.79
N GLU A 126 -1.66 -13.32 9.64
CA GLU A 126 -2.90 -12.70 9.19
C GLU A 126 -2.56 -11.41 8.44
N THR A 127 -3.06 -11.30 7.24
CA THR A 127 -2.94 -10.12 6.40
C THR A 127 -4.31 -9.67 5.96
N GLU A 128 -4.49 -8.37 5.84
CA GLU A 128 -5.71 -7.82 5.28
C GLU A 128 -5.57 -7.67 3.77
N LYS A 129 -6.55 -8.20 3.05
CA LYS A 129 -6.67 -8.08 1.61
C LYS A 129 -7.80 -7.12 1.29
N CYS A 130 -7.45 -5.90 0.86
CA CYS A 130 -8.43 -4.91 0.44
C CYS A 130 -8.80 -5.11 -1.03
N PHE A 131 -10.10 -5.03 -1.30
CA PHE A 131 -10.68 -5.05 -2.64
C PHE A 131 -11.12 -3.65 -3.03
N TYR A 132 -10.84 -3.27 -4.26
CA TYR A 132 -11.09 -1.96 -4.81
C TYR A 132 -11.97 -2.06 -6.05
N THR A 133 -12.75 -1.00 -6.30
CA THR A 133 -13.42 -0.77 -7.58
C THR A 133 -13.00 0.60 -8.13
N ILE A 134 -13.09 0.75 -9.44
CA ILE A 134 -12.83 2.00 -10.13
C ILE A 134 -14.00 2.97 -9.89
N ASN A 135 -13.69 4.24 -9.67
CA ASN A 135 -14.68 5.29 -9.49
C ASN A 135 -14.55 6.34 -10.62
N PRO A 136 -15.26 6.20 -11.73
CA PRO A 136 -15.17 7.14 -12.86
C PRO A 136 -15.52 8.57 -12.47
N ALA A 137 -16.55 8.76 -11.62
CA ALA A 137 -16.94 10.07 -11.13
C ALA A 137 -15.81 10.73 -10.31
N GLY A 138 -15.13 9.95 -9.48
CA GLY A 138 -13.95 10.41 -8.72
C GLY A 138 -12.82 10.83 -9.63
N MET A 139 -12.55 10.06 -10.68
CA MET A 139 -11.54 10.43 -11.69
C MET A 139 -11.87 11.75 -12.41
N LEU A 140 -13.12 11.95 -12.78
CA LEU A 140 -13.56 13.22 -13.41
C LEU A 140 -13.40 14.41 -12.47
N ALA A 141 -13.82 14.26 -11.20
CA ALA A 141 -13.67 15.28 -10.18
C ALA A 141 -12.20 15.61 -9.93
N TRP A 142 -11.35 14.59 -9.81
CA TRP A 142 -9.90 14.75 -9.65
C TRP A 142 -9.27 15.49 -10.83
N ARG A 143 -9.58 15.09 -12.08
CA ARG A 143 -9.07 15.76 -13.29
C ARG A 143 -9.42 17.24 -13.31
N LYS A 144 -10.69 17.58 -13.02
CA LYS A 144 -11.15 18.97 -12.98
C LYS A 144 -10.38 19.78 -11.94
N ASN A 145 -10.25 19.25 -10.74
CA ASN A 145 -9.52 19.91 -9.65
C ASN A 145 -8.02 20.05 -9.97
N TYR A 146 -7.39 19.01 -10.49
CA TYR A 146 -5.97 19.03 -10.81
C TYR A 146 -5.65 19.99 -11.97
N SER A 147 -6.50 20.03 -13.01
CA SER A 147 -6.36 21.01 -14.10
C SER A 147 -6.44 22.44 -13.60
N ARG A 148 -7.34 22.71 -12.62
CA ARG A 148 -7.40 24.03 -11.97
C ARG A 148 -6.12 24.39 -11.22
N LEU A 149 -5.53 23.42 -10.51
CA LEU A 149 -4.25 23.62 -9.82
C LEU A 149 -3.09 23.85 -10.80
N LEU A 150 -3.09 23.19 -11.96
CA LEU A 150 -2.10 23.43 -13.00
C LEU A 150 -2.23 24.84 -13.59
N ALA A 151 -3.46 25.32 -13.83
CA ALA A 151 -3.68 26.69 -14.31
C ALA A 151 -3.15 27.72 -13.32
N VAL A 152 -3.51 27.61 -12.03
CA VAL A 152 -2.98 28.51 -10.98
C VAL A 152 -1.46 28.50 -10.93
N ARG A 153 -0.83 27.35 -11.14
CA ARG A 153 0.64 27.27 -11.17
C ARG A 153 1.21 27.93 -12.43
N ALA A 154 0.58 27.74 -13.58
CA ALA A 154 1.00 28.37 -14.82
C ALA A 154 0.96 29.90 -14.71
N ASP A 155 -0.13 30.45 -14.16
CA ASP A 155 -0.29 31.90 -13.93
C ASP A 155 0.82 32.46 -13.00
N LYS A 156 1.13 31.70 -11.94
CA LYS A 156 2.22 32.10 -11.03
C LYS A 156 3.58 32.12 -11.73
N ILE A 157 3.89 31.10 -12.53
CA ILE A 157 5.14 31.04 -13.30
C ILE A 157 5.21 32.18 -14.33
N ALA A 158 4.10 32.46 -15.02
CA ALA A 158 4.03 33.60 -15.94
C ALA A 158 4.32 34.94 -15.26
N GLY A 159 3.77 35.14 -14.06
CA GLY A 159 4.07 36.34 -13.25
C GLY A 159 5.55 36.42 -12.81
N GLU A 160 6.17 35.29 -12.46
CA GLU A 160 7.60 35.26 -12.14
C GLU A 160 8.47 35.56 -13.38
N ILE A 161 8.12 35.02 -14.54
CA ILE A 161 8.81 35.33 -15.81
C ILE A 161 8.72 36.82 -16.15
N ALA A 162 7.52 37.40 -16.04
CA ALA A 162 7.32 38.83 -16.31
C ALA A 162 8.24 39.71 -15.42
N LYS A 163 8.30 39.44 -14.12
CA LYS A 163 9.19 40.14 -13.18
C LYS A 163 10.67 39.99 -13.52
N LEU A 164 11.09 38.79 -13.94
CA LEU A 164 12.49 38.56 -14.34
C LEU A 164 12.83 39.29 -15.66
N THR A 165 11.87 39.30 -16.60
CA THR A 165 12.02 40.05 -17.85
C THR A 165 12.18 41.55 -17.61
N GLU A 166 11.35 42.14 -16.76
CA GLU A 166 11.41 43.51 -16.37
C GLU A 166 12.79 43.86 -15.73
N LYS A 167 13.28 43.02 -14.82
CA LYS A 167 14.60 43.18 -14.22
C LYS A 167 15.72 43.11 -15.26
N ARG A 168 15.64 42.13 -16.18
CA ARG A 168 16.63 42.01 -17.27
C ARG A 168 16.66 43.29 -18.11
N ASP A 169 15.50 43.81 -18.49
CA ASP A 169 15.39 44.99 -19.36
C ASP A 169 15.92 46.25 -18.64
N ALA A 170 15.66 46.36 -17.31
CA ALA A 170 16.26 47.41 -16.48
C ALA A 170 17.79 47.30 -16.43
N PHE A 171 18.36 46.11 -16.28
CA PHE A 171 19.80 45.90 -16.32
C PHE A 171 20.42 46.31 -17.68
N LEU A 172 19.77 45.94 -18.78
CA LEU A 172 20.25 46.28 -20.11
C LEU A 172 20.21 47.79 -20.34
N ALA A 173 19.19 48.48 -19.85
CA ALA A 173 19.09 49.94 -19.93
C ALA A 173 20.17 50.68 -19.11
N CYS A 174 20.75 50.07 -18.07
CA CYS A 174 21.82 50.65 -17.28
C CYS A 174 23.23 50.48 -17.92
N GLN A 175 23.35 49.74 -19.02
CA GLN A 175 24.63 49.47 -19.71
C GLN A 175 24.92 50.42 -20.85
N ILE A 176 24.07 51.43 -21.05
CA ILE A 176 24.25 52.53 -22.03
C ILE A 176 24.75 53.76 -21.27
#